data_fe2eadb116ce4e572c07cc2cf1db390d
#
_entry.id   fe2eadb116ce4e572c07cc2cf1db390d
#
_cell.length_a   1.000
_cell.length_b   1.000
_cell.length_c   1.000
_cell.angle_alpha   90.00
_cell.angle_beta   90.00
_cell.angle_gamma   90.00
#
_symmetry.space_group_name_H-M   'P 1'
#
loop_
_entity.id
_entity.type
_entity.pdbx_description
1 polymer ?
#
loop_
_entity_poly.entity_id
_entity_poly.type
_entity_poly.pdbx_seq_one_letter_code
_entity_poly.pdbx_strand_id
1 'polypeptide(L)'
;TLERKPHYGMRLVGDEFHKRQCLSEYLQERNPGMEHTALEENAQEYELAQMLVELLEQENYHITDVGLNSLVVHVAVAIQRIRSGQYIQMTEEENQTWSAGESYELAQKCAKCITELAGVPYPEQEVRYLAIHLASKQTSQNFVIDSDVQDAVTEMLEEIYQIFQMDFRDDLELILSLSTHLVPLIIRIKYGMRLKNPLLKEIRQRYSLAYTIAVQASAVLERRYRCILDSNEVAYLALTIQLSLERKRSHIEKKNVLLVCASGAGTARLMAYKMQKQFGDRIDQIA
;
A
#
# COMPACT_ATOMS: atom_id res chain seq x y z
N THR A 1 -20.14 5.03 -12.96
CA THR A 1 -21.58 5.39 -12.91
C THR A 1 -21.79 6.72 -12.21
N LEU A 2 -22.64 7.57 -12.78
CA LEU A 2 -23.07 8.86 -12.21
C LEU A 2 -24.26 8.62 -11.26
N GLU A 3 -24.10 8.92 -9.97
CA GLU A 3 -25.19 8.90 -9.00
C GLU A 3 -25.61 10.33 -8.64
N ARG A 4 -26.88 10.64 -8.80
CA ARG A 4 -27.47 11.92 -8.41
C ARG A 4 -27.96 11.84 -6.97
N LYS A 5 -27.39 12.64 -6.06
CA LYS A 5 -27.92 12.77 -4.68
C LYS A 5 -28.71 14.06 -4.55
N PRO A 6 -29.99 14.00 -4.04
CA PRO A 6 -30.76 15.21 -3.72
C PRO A 6 -29.95 16.06 -2.73
N HIS A 7 -29.83 17.35 -3.01
CA HIS A 7 -29.15 18.38 -2.20
C HIS A 7 -27.61 18.39 -2.18
N TYR A 8 -26.90 17.40 -2.80
CA TYR A 8 -25.43 17.32 -2.76
C TYR A 8 -24.75 17.27 -4.14
N GLY A 9 -25.50 17.47 -5.22
CA GLY A 9 -24.93 17.41 -6.57
C GLY A 9 -24.71 16.01 -7.10
N MET A 10 -23.77 15.84 -8.03
CA MET A 10 -23.45 14.56 -8.67
C MET A 10 -22.24 13.92 -7.99
N ARG A 11 -22.33 12.61 -7.72
CA ARG A 11 -21.23 11.79 -7.23
C ARG A 11 -20.80 10.84 -8.34
N LEU A 12 -19.49 10.86 -8.65
CA LEU A 12 -18.85 9.87 -9.51
C LEU A 12 -18.49 8.64 -8.68
N VAL A 13 -19.05 7.48 -9.05
CA VAL A 13 -18.75 6.18 -8.42
C VAL A 13 -18.06 5.30 -9.45
N GLY A 14 -16.87 4.81 -9.11
CA GLY A 14 -16.01 3.99 -9.97
C GLY A 14 -14.56 4.12 -9.50
N ASP A 15 -13.65 3.44 -10.16
CA ASP A 15 -12.24 3.68 -9.99
C ASP A 15 -11.86 5.12 -10.41
N GLU A 16 -10.65 5.55 -10.03
CA GLU A 16 -10.19 6.92 -10.26
C GLU A 16 -10.10 7.25 -11.75
N PHE A 17 -9.85 6.23 -12.56
CA PHE A 17 -9.75 6.34 -14.00
C PHE A 17 -11.13 6.61 -14.64
N HIS A 18 -12.13 5.79 -14.34
CA HIS A 18 -13.52 6.00 -14.79
C HIS A 18 -14.11 7.32 -14.27
N LYS A 19 -13.69 7.77 -13.07
CA LYS A 19 -14.08 9.08 -12.55
C LYS A 19 -13.53 10.22 -13.40
N ARG A 20 -12.26 10.15 -13.79
CA ARG A 20 -11.63 11.16 -14.66
C ARG A 20 -12.25 11.18 -16.05
N GLN A 21 -12.52 10.01 -16.64
CA GLN A 21 -13.20 9.90 -17.92
C GLN A 21 -14.60 10.55 -17.89
N CYS A 22 -15.44 10.19 -16.92
CA CYS A 22 -16.77 10.79 -16.76
C CYS A 22 -16.70 12.29 -16.47
N LEU A 23 -15.67 12.78 -15.75
CA LEU A 23 -15.48 14.20 -15.52
C LEU A 23 -15.08 14.93 -16.80
N SER A 24 -14.21 14.34 -17.61
CA SER A 24 -13.82 14.85 -18.92
C SER A 24 -15.00 14.96 -19.88
N GLU A 25 -15.80 13.89 -20.01
CA GLU A 25 -17.03 13.88 -20.81
C GLU A 25 -18.03 14.95 -20.36
N TYR A 26 -18.23 15.09 -19.04
CA TYR A 26 -19.13 16.11 -18.46
C TYR A 26 -18.65 17.54 -18.70
N LEU A 27 -17.34 17.78 -18.61
CA LEU A 27 -16.77 19.11 -18.88
C LEU A 27 -16.85 19.47 -20.37
N GLN A 28 -16.76 18.49 -21.28
CA GLN A 28 -16.94 18.70 -22.71
C GLN A 28 -18.37 19.07 -23.11
N GLU A 29 -19.36 18.39 -22.55
CA GLU A 29 -20.78 18.71 -22.81
C GLU A 29 -21.12 20.14 -22.39
N ARG A 30 -20.40 20.71 -21.41
CA ARG A 30 -20.63 22.07 -20.91
C ARG A 30 -19.80 23.16 -21.60
N ASN A 31 -18.67 22.78 -22.20
CA ASN A 31 -17.74 23.71 -22.86
C ASN A 31 -17.33 23.21 -24.26
N PRO A 32 -18.22 23.35 -25.29
CA PRO A 32 -17.93 22.83 -26.64
C PRO A 32 -16.77 23.47 -27.38
N GLY A 33 -16.01 24.35 -26.75
CA GLY A 33 -14.83 25.04 -27.32
C GLY A 33 -13.51 24.73 -26.65
N MET A 34 -13.45 23.74 -25.71
CA MET A 34 -12.20 23.29 -25.13
C MET A 34 -11.55 22.26 -26.05
N GLU A 35 -10.38 22.60 -26.56
CA GLU A 35 -9.69 21.99 -27.68
C GLU A 35 -9.45 20.46 -27.61
N HIS A 36 -9.37 19.85 -28.78
CA HIS A 36 -9.08 18.44 -29.06
C HIS A 36 -7.89 17.81 -28.32
N THR A 37 -6.94 18.61 -27.84
CA THR A 37 -5.73 18.16 -27.15
C THR A 37 -5.98 17.42 -25.83
N ALA A 38 -6.94 17.90 -25.02
CA ALA A 38 -7.25 17.26 -23.72
C ALA A 38 -8.00 15.91 -23.87
N LEU A 39 -8.66 15.69 -25.00
CA LEU A 39 -9.36 14.44 -25.32
C LEU A 39 -8.42 13.36 -25.82
N GLU A 40 -7.48 13.75 -26.67
CA GLU A 40 -6.48 12.85 -27.19
C GLU A 40 -5.52 12.41 -26.08
N GLU A 41 -5.16 13.30 -25.16
CA GLU A 41 -4.37 12.96 -23.97
C GLU A 41 -5.09 11.97 -23.03
N ASN A 42 -6.39 12.15 -22.80
CA ASN A 42 -7.18 11.24 -21.97
C ASN A 42 -7.40 9.87 -22.66
N ALA A 43 -7.56 9.84 -23.97
CA ALA A 43 -7.69 8.58 -24.71
C ALA A 43 -6.37 7.80 -24.70
N GLN A 44 -5.25 8.46 -24.89
CA GLN A 44 -3.92 7.83 -24.80
C GLN A 44 -3.59 7.32 -23.38
N GLU A 45 -3.97 8.05 -22.33
CA GLU A 45 -3.82 7.58 -20.95
C GLU A 45 -4.67 6.32 -20.68
N TYR A 46 -5.85 6.24 -21.29
CA TYR A 46 -6.72 5.07 -21.17
C TYR A 46 -6.13 3.84 -21.87
N GLU A 47 -5.75 3.99 -23.13
CA GLU A 47 -5.11 2.91 -23.89
C GLU A 47 -3.82 2.43 -23.21
N LEU A 48 -3.04 3.36 -22.67
CA LEU A 48 -1.85 3.06 -21.89
C LEU A 48 -2.17 2.25 -20.62
N ALA A 49 -3.22 2.66 -19.90
CA ALA A 49 -3.64 1.94 -18.69
C ALA A 49 -4.10 0.52 -19.02
N GLN A 50 -4.93 0.34 -20.06
CA GLN A 50 -5.36 -0.98 -20.49
C GLN A 50 -4.19 -1.88 -20.90
N MET A 51 -3.29 -1.35 -21.72
CA MET A 51 -2.11 -2.08 -22.16
C MET A 51 -1.23 -2.50 -20.98
N LEU A 52 -1.00 -1.61 -20.00
CA LEU A 52 -0.24 -1.94 -18.80
C LEU A 52 -0.93 -3.01 -17.97
N VAL A 53 -2.24 -2.95 -17.78
CA VAL A 53 -3.01 -3.98 -17.06
C VAL A 53 -2.85 -5.34 -17.73
N GLU A 54 -3.13 -5.42 -19.03
CA GLU A 54 -3.04 -6.67 -19.79
C GLU A 54 -1.62 -7.27 -19.74
N LEU A 55 -0.59 -6.44 -19.87
CA LEU A 55 0.79 -6.89 -19.80
C LEU A 55 1.17 -7.38 -18.40
N LEU A 56 0.81 -6.63 -17.35
CA LEU A 56 1.11 -7.00 -15.97
C LEU A 56 0.39 -8.30 -15.56
N GLU A 57 -0.85 -8.50 -16.01
CA GLU A 57 -1.59 -9.75 -15.79
C GLU A 57 -0.94 -10.93 -16.52
N GLN A 58 -0.53 -10.76 -17.79
CA GLN A 58 0.18 -11.80 -18.56
C GLN A 58 1.48 -12.23 -17.89
N GLU A 59 2.20 -11.28 -17.30
CA GLU A 59 3.46 -11.52 -16.60
C GLU A 59 3.26 -11.95 -15.12
N ASN A 60 2.01 -12.15 -14.68
CA ASN A 60 1.67 -12.48 -13.30
C ASN A 60 2.25 -11.49 -12.27
N TYR A 61 2.30 -10.20 -12.64
CA TYR A 61 2.86 -9.13 -11.84
C TYR A 61 1.75 -8.35 -11.13
N HIS A 62 1.69 -8.50 -9.82
CA HIS A 62 0.61 -7.93 -9.03
C HIS A 62 0.93 -6.51 -8.55
N ILE A 63 0.01 -5.59 -8.83
CA ILE A 63 0.06 -4.20 -8.44
C ILE A 63 -1.33 -3.75 -7.96
N THR A 64 -1.40 -2.84 -7.01
CA THR A 64 -2.68 -2.28 -6.56
C THR A 64 -3.22 -1.25 -7.58
N ASP A 65 -4.54 -1.00 -7.59
CA ASP A 65 -5.15 0.04 -8.43
C ASP A 65 -4.49 1.41 -8.23
N VAL A 66 -4.15 1.75 -6.97
CA VAL A 66 -3.43 3.00 -6.66
C VAL A 66 -2.03 3.00 -7.26
N GLY A 67 -1.35 1.85 -7.21
CA GLY A 67 -0.03 1.65 -7.81
C GLY A 67 -0.10 1.78 -9.34
N LEU A 68 -1.09 1.15 -9.96
CA LEU A 68 -1.32 1.20 -11.41
C LEU A 68 -1.59 2.63 -11.89
N ASN A 69 -2.53 3.33 -11.25
CA ASN A 69 -2.83 4.73 -11.58
C ASN A 69 -1.60 5.62 -11.46
N SER A 70 -0.79 5.41 -10.42
CA SER A 70 0.49 6.12 -10.27
C SER A 70 1.47 5.76 -11.40
N LEU A 71 1.55 4.50 -11.81
CA LEU A 71 2.42 4.04 -12.90
C LEU A 71 2.04 4.68 -14.24
N VAL A 72 0.74 4.68 -14.57
CA VAL A 72 0.21 5.32 -15.80
C VAL A 72 0.59 6.79 -15.87
N VAL A 73 0.40 7.54 -14.78
CA VAL A 73 0.78 8.97 -14.70
C VAL A 73 2.29 9.12 -14.93
N HIS A 74 3.12 8.28 -14.32
CA HIS A 74 4.57 8.36 -14.49
C HIS A 74 5.00 8.05 -15.93
N VAL A 75 4.38 7.07 -16.59
CA VAL A 75 4.66 6.74 -17.99
C VAL A 75 4.20 7.89 -18.92
N ALA A 76 3.02 8.47 -18.69
CA ALA A 76 2.55 9.62 -19.45
C ALA A 76 3.52 10.82 -19.35
N VAL A 77 3.98 11.13 -18.13
CA VAL A 77 5.00 12.16 -17.90
C VAL A 77 6.33 11.82 -18.59
N ALA A 78 6.75 10.54 -18.56
CA ALA A 78 7.96 10.09 -19.24
C ALA A 78 7.86 10.29 -20.77
N ILE A 79 6.73 9.94 -21.38
CA ILE A 79 6.47 10.16 -22.82
C ILE A 79 6.59 11.64 -23.16
N GLN A 80 5.99 12.54 -22.39
CA GLN A 80 6.10 13.98 -22.62
C GLN A 80 7.54 14.48 -22.47
N ARG A 81 8.27 13.99 -21.48
CA ARG A 81 9.68 14.31 -21.25
C ARG A 81 10.55 13.86 -22.43
N ILE A 82 10.35 12.64 -22.91
CA ILE A 82 11.07 12.09 -24.06
C ILE A 82 10.79 12.91 -25.33
N ARG A 83 9.51 13.27 -25.59
CA ARG A 83 9.11 14.13 -26.71
C ARG A 83 9.76 15.51 -26.65
N SER A 84 10.04 15.99 -25.45
CA SER A 84 10.74 17.28 -25.23
C SER A 84 12.27 17.17 -25.28
N GLY A 85 12.81 15.99 -25.57
CA GLY A 85 14.26 15.74 -25.61
C GLY A 85 14.94 15.78 -24.23
N GLN A 86 14.16 15.67 -23.15
CA GLN A 86 14.65 15.63 -21.77
C GLN A 86 14.66 14.19 -21.29
N TYR A 87 15.71 13.79 -20.58
CA TYR A 87 15.84 12.44 -20.07
C TYR A 87 16.23 12.45 -18.60
N ILE A 88 15.84 11.40 -17.87
CA ILE A 88 16.28 11.20 -16.50
C ILE A 88 17.77 10.91 -16.50
N GLN A 89 18.48 11.57 -15.58
CA GLN A 89 19.89 11.27 -15.31
C GLN A 89 19.94 10.33 -14.09
N MET A 90 20.56 9.18 -14.27
CA MET A 90 20.81 8.20 -13.22
C MET A 90 22.31 8.16 -12.93
N THR A 91 22.65 7.90 -11.67
CA THR A 91 24.03 7.67 -11.26
C THR A 91 24.54 6.34 -11.82
N GLU A 92 25.87 6.15 -11.86
CA GLU A 92 26.45 4.89 -12.32
C GLU A 92 26.04 3.70 -11.45
N GLU A 93 25.91 3.89 -10.14
CA GLU A 93 25.45 2.89 -9.20
C GLU A 93 23.99 2.47 -9.49
N GLU A 94 23.11 3.44 -9.73
CA GLU A 94 21.70 3.18 -10.10
C GLU A 94 21.62 2.46 -11.46
N ASN A 95 22.43 2.85 -12.43
CA ASN A 95 22.50 2.21 -13.73
C ASN A 95 22.89 0.74 -13.60
N GLN A 96 23.86 0.40 -12.77
CA GLN A 96 24.28 -0.98 -12.53
C GLN A 96 23.20 -1.77 -11.78
N THR A 97 22.62 -1.19 -10.75
CA THR A 97 21.58 -1.84 -9.92
C THR A 97 20.34 -2.20 -10.73
N TRP A 98 19.91 -1.33 -11.64
CA TRP A 98 18.66 -1.46 -12.37
C TRP A 98 18.82 -1.90 -13.84
N SER A 99 19.92 -2.56 -14.19
CA SER A 99 20.16 -3.11 -15.54
C SER A 99 19.87 -4.60 -15.66
N ALA A 100 19.35 -5.25 -14.62
CA ALA A 100 19.01 -6.67 -14.62
C ALA A 100 17.91 -6.98 -13.61
N GLY A 101 17.33 -8.18 -13.70
CA GLY A 101 16.32 -8.69 -12.77
C GLY A 101 14.88 -8.54 -13.28
N GLU A 102 13.95 -9.15 -12.54
CA GLU A 102 12.55 -9.31 -12.94
C GLU A 102 11.87 -7.97 -13.30
N SER A 103 12.03 -6.96 -12.45
CA SER A 103 11.43 -5.63 -12.68
C SER A 103 12.01 -4.93 -13.90
N TYR A 104 13.30 -5.16 -14.22
CA TYR A 104 13.94 -4.60 -15.40
C TYR A 104 13.47 -5.31 -16.69
N GLU A 105 13.39 -6.65 -16.68
CA GLU A 105 12.87 -7.43 -17.80
C GLU A 105 11.42 -7.06 -18.11
N LEU A 106 10.61 -6.88 -17.08
CA LEU A 106 9.23 -6.41 -17.23
C LEU A 106 9.18 -4.98 -17.76
N ALA A 107 10.06 -4.08 -17.28
CA ALA A 107 10.17 -2.72 -17.78
C ALA A 107 10.55 -2.67 -19.27
N GLN A 108 11.41 -3.58 -19.74
CA GLN A 108 11.73 -3.71 -21.16
C GLN A 108 10.51 -4.12 -22.00
N LYS A 109 9.68 -5.04 -21.50
CA LYS A 109 8.43 -5.42 -22.17
C LYS A 109 7.45 -4.25 -22.21
N CYS A 110 7.25 -3.56 -21.08
CA CYS A 110 6.43 -2.35 -21.02
C CYS A 110 6.94 -1.28 -22.01
N ALA A 111 8.26 -1.05 -22.07
CA ALA A 111 8.86 -0.05 -22.95
C ALA A 111 8.61 -0.33 -24.44
N LYS A 112 8.61 -1.61 -24.85
CA LYS A 112 8.24 -1.99 -26.23
C LYS A 112 6.80 -1.62 -26.54
N CYS A 113 5.85 -2.01 -25.69
CA CYS A 113 4.44 -1.68 -25.86
C CYS A 113 4.18 -0.17 -25.81
N ILE A 114 4.87 0.55 -24.91
CA ILE A 114 4.80 2.02 -24.84
C ILE A 114 5.31 2.65 -26.13
N THR A 115 6.42 2.16 -26.67
CA THR A 115 6.99 2.64 -27.95
C THR A 115 6.02 2.45 -29.10
N GLU A 116 5.37 1.29 -29.18
CA GLU A 116 4.38 0.98 -30.20
C GLU A 116 3.15 1.88 -30.09
N LEU A 117 2.64 2.08 -28.86
CA LEU A 117 1.46 2.90 -28.60
C LEU A 117 1.72 4.40 -28.79
N ALA A 118 2.81 4.91 -28.21
CA ALA A 118 3.12 6.34 -28.20
C ALA A 118 3.89 6.83 -29.42
N GLY A 119 4.41 5.91 -30.25
CA GLY A 119 5.25 6.22 -31.41
C GLY A 119 6.57 6.90 -31.07
N VAL A 120 7.06 6.74 -29.82
CA VAL A 120 8.28 7.38 -29.33
C VAL A 120 9.21 6.31 -28.78
N PRO A 121 10.49 6.24 -29.25
CA PRO A 121 11.45 5.29 -28.71
C PRO A 121 11.69 5.54 -27.22
N TYR A 122 11.60 4.49 -26.41
CA TYR A 122 11.74 4.58 -24.96
C TYR A 122 13.21 4.30 -24.61
N PRO A 123 13.99 5.32 -24.19
CA PRO A 123 15.42 5.18 -23.96
C PRO A 123 15.75 4.30 -22.75
N GLU A 124 16.93 3.75 -22.73
CA GLU A 124 17.40 2.82 -21.70
C GLU A 124 17.32 3.38 -20.28
N GLN A 125 17.61 4.67 -20.09
CA GLN A 125 17.49 5.33 -18.80
C GLN A 125 16.04 5.35 -18.31
N GLU A 126 15.09 5.56 -19.21
CA GLU A 126 13.66 5.55 -18.88
C GLU A 126 13.16 4.12 -18.60
N VAL A 127 13.73 3.10 -19.26
CA VAL A 127 13.46 1.68 -18.97
C VAL A 127 13.89 1.35 -17.54
N ARG A 128 15.09 1.75 -17.14
CA ARG A 128 15.58 1.54 -15.76
C ARG A 128 14.72 2.29 -14.74
N TYR A 129 14.34 3.52 -15.04
CA TYR A 129 13.47 4.29 -14.18
C TYR A 129 12.07 3.66 -14.05
N LEU A 130 11.55 3.11 -15.14
CA LEU A 130 10.31 2.33 -15.14
C LEU A 130 10.45 1.07 -14.28
N ALA A 131 11.59 0.38 -14.31
CA ALA A 131 11.87 -0.77 -13.44
C ALA A 131 11.82 -0.40 -11.96
N ILE A 132 12.36 0.76 -11.57
CA ILE A 132 12.27 1.27 -10.20
C ILE A 132 10.79 1.50 -9.83
N HIS A 133 10.00 2.11 -10.71
CA HIS A 133 8.57 2.33 -10.48
C HIS A 133 7.79 1.02 -10.33
N LEU A 134 8.07 0.02 -11.15
CA LEU A 134 7.49 -1.31 -11.02
C LEU A 134 7.85 -1.92 -9.65
N ALA A 135 9.13 -2.06 -9.36
CA ALA A 135 9.60 -2.63 -8.10
C ALA A 135 9.02 -1.92 -6.85
N SER A 136 8.86 -0.59 -6.92
CA SER A 136 8.29 0.20 -5.83
C SER A 136 6.80 -0.04 -5.55
N LYS A 137 6.08 -0.68 -6.49
CA LYS A 137 4.63 -0.87 -6.46
C LYS A 137 4.21 -2.34 -6.44
N GLN A 138 5.16 -3.24 -6.58
CA GLN A 138 4.91 -4.68 -6.57
C GLN A 138 4.29 -5.13 -5.24
N THR A 139 3.31 -6.02 -5.30
CA THR A 139 2.63 -6.59 -4.13
C THR A 139 2.82 -8.11 -4.02
N SER A 140 3.57 -8.73 -4.95
CA SER A 140 3.80 -10.17 -4.95
C SER A 140 4.71 -10.63 -3.81
N GLN A 141 4.53 -11.88 -3.37
CA GLN A 141 5.30 -12.49 -2.28
C GLN A 141 6.66 -13.09 -2.72
N ASN A 142 7.07 -12.86 -3.96
CA ASN A 142 8.25 -13.50 -4.55
C ASN A 142 9.55 -12.70 -4.40
N PHE A 143 9.62 -11.81 -3.40
CA PHE A 143 10.86 -11.07 -3.14
C PHE A 143 11.94 -11.94 -2.51
N VAL A 144 13.16 -11.79 -2.99
CA VAL A 144 14.33 -12.22 -2.24
C VAL A 144 14.51 -11.22 -1.10
N ILE A 145 14.23 -11.67 0.13
CA ILE A 145 14.41 -10.86 1.35
C ILE A 145 15.89 -10.88 1.67
N ASP A 146 16.55 -9.75 1.49
CA ASP A 146 17.96 -9.60 1.83
C ASP A 146 18.19 -9.43 3.34
N SER A 147 19.46 -9.48 3.76
CA SER A 147 19.82 -9.34 5.17
C SER A 147 19.48 -7.96 5.75
N ASP A 148 19.54 -6.89 4.94
CA ASP A 148 19.20 -5.53 5.38
C ASP A 148 17.73 -5.41 5.79
N VAL A 149 16.84 -6.04 5.03
CA VAL A 149 15.41 -6.12 5.36
C VAL A 149 15.15 -6.96 6.61
N GLN A 150 15.83 -8.12 6.73
CA GLN A 150 15.69 -8.99 7.90
C GLN A 150 16.15 -8.29 9.18
N ASP A 151 17.29 -7.61 9.13
CA ASP A 151 17.83 -6.83 10.24
C ASP A 151 16.86 -5.69 10.61
N ALA A 152 16.32 -4.96 9.63
CA ALA A 152 15.37 -3.89 9.87
C ALA A 152 14.09 -4.40 10.56
N VAL A 153 13.53 -5.54 10.13
CA VAL A 153 12.36 -6.16 10.76
C VAL A 153 12.69 -6.58 12.20
N THR A 154 13.85 -7.20 12.41
CA THR A 154 14.28 -7.64 13.74
C THR A 154 14.40 -6.44 14.70
N GLU A 155 15.04 -5.36 14.27
CA GLU A 155 15.16 -4.12 15.05
C GLU A 155 13.77 -3.49 15.33
N MET A 156 12.85 -3.50 14.34
CA MET A 156 11.50 -2.99 14.53
C MET A 156 10.72 -3.78 15.59
N LEU A 157 10.82 -5.11 15.58
CA LEU A 157 10.14 -5.97 16.56
C LEU A 157 10.74 -5.83 17.96
N GLU A 158 12.05 -5.65 18.05
CA GLU A 158 12.72 -5.35 19.32
C GLU A 158 12.29 -3.98 19.87
N GLU A 159 12.23 -2.93 19.06
CA GLU A 159 11.73 -1.61 19.45
C GLU A 159 10.29 -1.69 19.99
N ILE A 160 9.41 -2.45 19.32
CA ILE A 160 8.04 -2.70 19.77
C ILE A 160 8.03 -3.38 21.14
N TYR A 161 8.86 -4.41 21.33
CA TYR A 161 8.95 -5.12 22.60
C TYR A 161 9.44 -4.21 23.73
N GLN A 162 10.46 -3.41 23.50
CA GLN A 162 11.02 -2.50 24.49
C GLN A 162 10.02 -1.43 24.96
N ILE A 163 9.22 -0.88 24.03
CA ILE A 163 8.32 0.24 24.34
C ILE A 163 6.96 -0.25 24.85
N PHE A 164 6.38 -1.27 24.21
CA PHE A 164 5.01 -1.70 24.48
C PHE A 164 4.92 -2.96 25.32
N GLN A 165 6.04 -3.64 25.58
CA GLN A 165 6.10 -4.97 26.22
C GLN A 165 5.23 -6.01 25.49
N MET A 166 5.07 -5.84 24.18
CA MET A 166 4.35 -6.74 23.29
C MET A 166 5.37 -7.55 22.50
N ASP A 167 5.43 -8.86 22.75
CA ASP A 167 6.38 -9.73 22.08
C ASP A 167 5.82 -10.27 20.77
N PHE A 168 6.38 -9.83 19.65
CA PHE A 168 6.08 -10.28 18.30
C PHE A 168 7.28 -10.97 17.62
N ARG A 169 8.38 -11.16 18.33
CA ARG A 169 9.65 -11.67 17.77
C ARG A 169 9.55 -13.11 17.27
N ASP A 170 8.60 -13.88 17.79
CA ASP A 170 8.32 -15.26 17.35
C ASP A 170 7.10 -15.35 16.40
N ASP A 171 6.51 -14.22 16.01
CA ASP A 171 5.38 -14.19 15.05
C ASP A 171 5.90 -14.26 13.60
N LEU A 172 6.14 -15.49 13.13
CA LEU A 172 6.69 -15.74 11.79
C LEU A 172 5.84 -15.12 10.68
N GLU A 173 4.51 -15.09 10.84
CA GLU A 173 3.61 -14.51 9.84
C GLU A 173 3.74 -12.98 9.81
N LEU A 174 3.89 -12.33 10.96
CA LEU A 174 4.16 -10.90 11.02
C LEU A 174 5.54 -10.57 10.43
N ILE A 175 6.57 -11.34 10.79
CA ILE A 175 7.93 -11.18 10.27
C ILE A 175 7.92 -11.26 8.74
N LEU A 176 7.28 -12.29 8.17
CA LEU A 176 7.19 -12.45 6.71
C LEU A 176 6.41 -11.29 6.06
N SER A 177 5.28 -10.91 6.65
CA SER A 177 4.44 -9.83 6.12
C SER A 177 5.16 -8.48 6.15
N LEU A 178 5.87 -8.17 7.25
CA LEU A 178 6.68 -6.96 7.35
C LEU A 178 7.83 -7.01 6.33
N SER A 179 8.56 -8.12 6.25
CA SER A 179 9.68 -8.27 5.31
C SER A 179 9.23 -8.05 3.87
N THR A 180 8.13 -8.67 3.47
CA THR A 180 7.56 -8.51 2.11
C THR A 180 7.13 -7.07 1.84
N HIS A 181 6.58 -6.37 2.83
CA HIS A 181 6.19 -4.97 2.69
C HIS A 181 7.38 -4.01 2.66
N LEU A 182 8.44 -4.32 3.43
CA LEU A 182 9.62 -3.45 3.53
C LEU A 182 10.43 -3.40 2.23
N VAL A 183 10.49 -4.46 1.44
CA VAL A 183 11.24 -4.46 0.17
C VAL A 183 10.80 -3.31 -0.74
N PRO A 184 9.53 -3.19 -1.18
CA PRO A 184 9.11 -2.06 -2.00
C PRO A 184 9.11 -0.72 -1.24
N LEU A 185 8.91 -0.73 0.08
CA LEU A 185 8.98 0.48 0.90
C LEU A 185 10.38 1.10 0.90
N ILE A 186 11.43 0.29 1.05
CA ILE A 186 12.82 0.77 1.02
C ILE A 186 13.16 1.38 -0.33
N ILE A 187 12.67 0.79 -1.43
CA ILE A 187 12.81 1.38 -2.77
C ILE A 187 12.15 2.75 -2.82
N ARG A 188 10.90 2.87 -2.31
CA ARG A 188 10.20 4.16 -2.27
C ARG A 188 10.94 5.20 -1.42
N ILE A 189 11.51 4.79 -0.30
CA ILE A 189 12.35 5.68 0.55
C ILE A 189 13.56 6.17 -0.24
N LYS A 190 14.33 5.26 -0.83
CA LYS A 190 15.57 5.59 -1.57
C LYS A 190 15.33 6.54 -2.73
N TYR A 191 14.21 6.39 -3.43
CA TYR A 191 13.89 7.19 -4.63
C TYR A 191 12.87 8.31 -4.37
N GLY A 192 12.53 8.60 -3.11
CA GLY A 192 11.61 9.68 -2.74
C GLY A 192 10.19 9.51 -3.29
N MET A 193 9.79 8.26 -3.57
CA MET A 193 8.47 7.94 -4.11
C MET A 193 7.42 7.93 -3.00
N ARG A 194 6.18 8.27 -3.35
CA ARG A 194 5.06 8.27 -2.41
C ARG A 194 3.98 7.29 -2.84
N LEU A 195 3.47 6.54 -1.88
CA LEU A 195 2.31 5.67 -2.06
C LEU A 195 1.16 6.20 -1.20
N LYS A 196 0.03 6.54 -1.83
CA LYS A 196 -1.15 7.02 -1.12
C LYS A 196 -1.91 5.84 -0.51
N ASN A 197 -2.30 5.96 0.75
CA ASN A 197 -3.17 4.99 1.42
C ASN A 197 -4.60 5.56 1.53
N PRO A 198 -5.58 5.02 0.78
CA PRO A 198 -6.94 5.52 0.79
C PRO A 198 -7.63 5.31 2.15
N LEU A 199 -7.14 4.38 2.96
CA LEU A 199 -7.70 4.01 4.27
C LEU A 199 -6.99 4.70 5.45
N LEU A 200 -6.01 5.59 5.21
CA LEU A 200 -5.22 6.24 6.26
C LEU A 200 -6.09 6.79 7.41
N LYS A 201 -7.15 7.54 7.07
CA LYS A 201 -8.03 8.15 8.07
C LYS A 201 -8.75 7.08 8.90
N GLU A 202 -9.25 6.05 8.26
CA GLU A 202 -9.95 4.94 8.90
C GLU A 202 -9.01 4.12 9.80
N ILE A 203 -7.82 3.82 9.32
CA ILE A 203 -6.80 3.08 10.08
C ILE A 203 -6.43 3.83 11.36
N ARG A 204 -6.19 5.13 11.29
CA ARG A 204 -5.87 5.95 12.46
C ARG A 204 -7.00 5.99 13.49
N GLN A 205 -8.25 5.95 13.03
CA GLN A 205 -9.43 6.01 13.92
C GLN A 205 -9.77 4.65 14.53
N ARG A 206 -9.77 3.59 13.71
CA ARG A 206 -10.24 2.26 14.15
C ARG A 206 -9.12 1.42 14.78
N TYR A 207 -7.89 1.57 14.29
CA TYR A 207 -6.73 0.77 14.70
C TYR A 207 -5.65 1.63 15.37
N SER A 208 -6.08 2.52 16.26
CA SER A 208 -5.21 3.53 16.90
C SER A 208 -4.00 2.90 17.60
N LEU A 209 -4.19 1.74 18.28
CA LEU A 209 -3.09 1.02 18.94
C LEU A 209 -2.06 0.54 17.90
N ALA A 210 -2.51 -0.17 16.86
CA ALA A 210 -1.62 -0.66 15.81
C ALA A 210 -0.90 0.48 15.08
N TYR A 211 -1.62 1.60 14.86
CA TYR A 211 -1.01 2.79 14.25
C TYR A 211 0.06 3.40 15.16
N THR A 212 -0.17 3.49 16.47
CA THR A 212 0.83 3.97 17.43
C THR A 212 2.06 3.07 17.48
N ILE A 213 1.86 1.75 17.48
CA ILE A 213 2.95 0.77 17.41
C ILE A 213 3.73 0.95 16.10
N ALA A 214 3.04 1.11 14.96
CA ALA A 214 3.67 1.31 13.66
C ALA A 214 4.50 2.60 13.60
N VAL A 215 4.03 3.70 14.21
CA VAL A 215 4.81 4.95 14.32
C VAL A 215 6.13 4.71 15.04
N GLN A 216 6.12 3.99 16.16
CA GLN A 216 7.34 3.71 16.91
C GLN A 216 8.27 2.75 16.16
N ALA A 217 7.71 1.69 15.58
CA ALA A 217 8.49 0.76 14.75
C ALA A 217 9.11 1.44 13.53
N SER A 218 8.41 2.40 12.91
CA SER A 218 8.93 3.14 11.75
C SER A 218 10.13 4.03 12.09
N ALA A 219 10.32 4.42 13.36
CA ALA A 219 11.49 5.17 13.78
C ALA A 219 12.81 4.41 13.53
N VAL A 220 12.78 3.08 13.49
CA VAL A 220 13.93 2.25 13.09
C VAL A 220 14.31 2.54 11.64
N LEU A 221 13.32 2.55 10.74
CA LEU A 221 13.52 2.82 9.31
C LEU A 221 13.99 4.27 9.09
N GLU A 222 13.41 5.22 9.83
CA GLU A 222 13.80 6.63 9.74
C GLU A 222 15.27 6.84 10.15
N ARG A 223 15.72 6.17 11.22
CA ARG A 223 17.13 6.19 11.65
C ARG A 223 18.06 5.52 10.64
N ARG A 224 17.66 4.33 10.13
CA ARG A 224 18.46 3.51 9.23
C ARG A 224 18.64 4.16 7.86
N TYR A 225 17.59 4.70 7.30
CA TYR A 225 17.59 5.30 5.95
C TYR A 225 17.64 6.83 5.96
N ARG A 226 17.74 7.48 7.13
CA ARG A 226 17.81 8.95 7.30
C ARG A 226 16.69 9.69 6.59
N CYS A 227 15.47 9.21 6.76
CA CYS A 227 14.26 9.76 6.15
C CYS A 227 13.21 10.07 7.22
N ILE A 228 12.13 10.72 6.79
CA ILE A 228 10.87 10.80 7.56
C ILE A 228 9.86 9.96 6.81
N LEU A 229 9.29 8.95 7.47
CA LEU A 229 8.35 8.06 6.85
C LEU A 229 6.97 8.76 6.69
N ASP A 230 6.41 8.67 5.49
CA ASP A 230 5.08 9.24 5.22
C ASP A 230 4.00 8.49 6.01
N SER A 231 3.00 9.23 6.52
CA SER A 231 1.91 8.65 7.30
C SER A 231 1.08 7.60 6.55
N ASN A 232 1.07 7.63 5.22
CA ASN A 232 0.44 6.59 4.41
C ASN A 232 1.20 5.26 4.50
N GLU A 233 2.52 5.29 4.52
CA GLU A 233 3.37 4.10 4.70
C GLU A 233 3.22 3.54 6.12
N VAL A 234 3.23 4.41 7.13
CA VAL A 234 2.96 4.00 8.52
C VAL A 234 1.61 3.30 8.64
N ALA A 235 0.59 3.75 7.91
CA ALA A 235 -0.73 3.12 7.92
C ALA A 235 -0.71 1.70 7.31
N TYR A 236 0.10 1.44 6.28
CA TYR A 236 0.27 0.09 5.75
C TYR A 236 0.96 -0.83 6.77
N LEU A 237 2.00 -0.36 7.45
CA LEU A 237 2.65 -1.09 8.54
C LEU A 237 1.66 -1.37 9.69
N ALA A 238 0.80 -0.39 10.02
CA ALA A 238 -0.22 -0.55 11.05
C ALA A 238 -1.22 -1.66 10.73
N LEU A 239 -1.63 -1.82 9.46
CA LEU A 239 -2.53 -2.92 9.06
C LEU A 239 -1.88 -4.29 9.28
N THR A 240 -0.61 -4.43 8.95
CA THR A 240 0.16 -5.65 9.16
C THR A 240 0.25 -6.00 10.65
N ILE A 241 0.53 -5.00 11.48
CA ILE A 241 0.58 -5.15 12.95
C ILE A 241 -0.82 -5.46 13.52
N GLN A 242 -1.88 -4.80 13.02
CA GLN A 242 -3.25 -5.05 13.45
C GLN A 242 -3.65 -6.50 13.22
N LEU A 243 -3.32 -7.06 12.08
CA LEU A 243 -3.60 -8.47 11.79
C LEU A 243 -2.94 -9.41 12.80
N SER A 244 -1.70 -9.16 13.18
CA SER A 244 -1.01 -9.91 14.24
C SER A 244 -1.69 -9.74 15.61
N LEU A 245 -2.11 -8.52 15.96
CA LEU A 245 -2.86 -8.27 17.19
C LEU A 245 -4.19 -9.05 17.23
N GLU A 246 -4.92 -9.11 16.13
CA GLU A 246 -6.17 -9.89 16.05
C GLU A 246 -5.91 -11.39 16.19
N ARG A 247 -4.87 -11.92 15.53
CA ARG A 247 -4.47 -13.33 15.71
C ARG A 247 -4.16 -13.66 17.16
N LYS A 248 -3.35 -12.82 17.83
CA LYS A 248 -3.04 -13.01 19.24
C LYS A 248 -4.27 -12.94 20.14
N ARG A 249 -5.24 -12.09 19.81
CA ARG A 249 -6.52 -12.03 20.53
C ARG A 249 -7.35 -13.31 20.34
N SER A 250 -7.37 -13.87 19.15
CA SER A 250 -8.11 -15.10 18.87
C SER A 250 -7.49 -16.35 19.51
N HIS A 251 -6.21 -16.31 19.87
CA HIS A 251 -5.48 -17.41 20.53
C HIS A 251 -5.44 -17.23 22.07
N ILE A 252 -6.12 -16.24 22.65
CA ILE A 252 -6.23 -16.14 24.10
C ILE A 252 -7.05 -17.33 24.60
N GLU A 253 -6.41 -18.24 25.34
CA GLU A 253 -7.11 -19.30 26.05
C GLU A 253 -8.18 -18.70 26.95
N LYS A 254 -9.41 -19.10 26.71
CA LYS A 254 -10.51 -18.71 27.59
C LYS A 254 -10.29 -19.29 28.97
N LYS A 255 -10.60 -18.51 30.00
CA LYS A 255 -10.42 -18.93 31.40
C LYS A 255 -11.78 -19.30 32.00
N ASN A 256 -11.76 -20.36 32.80
CA ASN A 256 -12.87 -20.69 33.65
C ASN A 256 -12.88 -19.78 34.88
N VAL A 257 -14.02 -19.14 35.16
CA VAL A 257 -14.17 -18.18 36.25
C VAL A 257 -15.12 -18.75 37.28
N LEU A 258 -14.66 -18.87 38.53
CA LEU A 258 -15.53 -19.22 39.66
C LEU A 258 -15.88 -17.92 40.39
N LEU A 259 -17.19 -17.65 40.50
CA LEU A 259 -17.72 -16.50 41.26
C LEU A 259 -18.22 -16.96 42.62
N VAL A 260 -17.52 -16.51 43.66
CA VAL A 260 -17.94 -16.74 45.04
C VAL A 260 -18.49 -15.45 45.62
N CYS A 261 -19.76 -15.46 46.05
CA CYS A 261 -20.43 -14.30 46.61
C CYS A 261 -21.00 -14.59 48.00
N ALA A 262 -20.57 -13.81 48.99
CA ALA A 262 -21.08 -13.92 50.36
C ALA A 262 -22.52 -13.37 50.54
N SER A 263 -23.02 -12.56 49.59
CA SER A 263 -24.35 -11.91 49.64
C SER A 263 -25.48 -12.69 48.94
N GLY A 264 -25.18 -13.89 48.43
CA GLY A 264 -26.19 -14.84 47.90
C GLY A 264 -26.24 -14.93 46.37
N ALA A 265 -27.00 -15.92 45.90
CA ALA A 265 -27.04 -16.35 44.50
C ALA A 265 -27.48 -15.27 43.48
N GLY A 266 -28.34 -14.33 43.89
CA GLY A 266 -28.81 -13.23 43.00
C GLY A 266 -27.70 -12.27 42.62
N THR A 267 -26.83 -11.92 43.56
CA THR A 267 -25.69 -11.03 43.32
C THR A 267 -24.62 -11.75 42.47
N ALA A 268 -24.39 -13.03 42.73
CA ALA A 268 -23.45 -13.83 41.91
C ALA A 268 -23.90 -13.89 40.45
N ARG A 269 -25.19 -14.13 40.16
CA ARG A 269 -25.76 -14.13 38.81
C ARG A 269 -25.61 -12.78 38.11
N LEU A 270 -25.84 -11.68 38.81
CA LEU A 270 -25.64 -10.34 38.24
C LEU A 270 -24.18 -10.08 37.90
N MET A 271 -23.27 -10.48 38.76
CA MET A 271 -21.81 -10.39 38.48
C MET A 271 -21.39 -11.27 37.31
N ALA A 272 -21.86 -12.52 37.24
CA ALA A 272 -21.64 -13.42 36.15
C ALA A 272 -22.08 -12.81 34.81
N TYR A 273 -23.29 -12.27 34.77
CA TYR A 273 -23.82 -11.57 33.59
C TYR A 273 -22.95 -10.38 33.17
N LYS A 274 -22.53 -9.54 34.10
CA LYS A 274 -21.65 -8.40 33.82
C LYS A 274 -20.28 -8.85 33.32
N MET A 275 -19.69 -9.85 33.94
CA MET A 275 -18.40 -10.42 33.51
C MET A 275 -18.51 -11.03 32.12
N GLN A 276 -19.57 -11.82 31.86
CA GLN A 276 -19.79 -12.40 30.54
C GLN A 276 -19.98 -11.32 29.46
N LYS A 277 -20.71 -10.26 29.77
CA LYS A 277 -20.93 -9.12 28.86
C LYS A 277 -19.62 -8.34 28.56
N GLN A 278 -18.78 -8.17 29.58
CA GLN A 278 -17.57 -7.35 29.47
C GLN A 278 -16.33 -8.13 29.00
N PHE A 279 -16.23 -9.41 29.35
CA PHE A 279 -15.06 -10.25 29.15
C PHE A 279 -15.38 -11.61 28.47
N GLY A 280 -16.55 -11.75 27.84
CA GLY A 280 -17.02 -13.01 27.28
C GLY A 280 -16.04 -13.66 26.30
N ASP A 281 -15.28 -12.85 25.57
CA ASP A 281 -14.24 -13.33 24.65
C ASP A 281 -13.07 -14.03 25.36
N ARG A 282 -12.92 -13.81 26.70
CA ARG A 282 -11.84 -14.34 27.54
C ARG A 282 -12.31 -15.38 28.55
N ILE A 283 -13.61 -15.66 28.60
CA ILE A 283 -14.24 -16.55 29.56
C ILE A 283 -14.81 -17.75 28.80
N ASP A 284 -14.44 -18.96 29.24
CA ASP A 284 -15.03 -20.20 28.75
C ASP A 284 -16.29 -20.54 29.54
N GLN A 285 -16.16 -20.63 30.85
CA GLN A 285 -17.28 -20.92 31.76
C GLN A 285 -17.25 -20.01 32.99
N ILE A 286 -18.43 -19.66 33.47
CA ILE A 286 -18.61 -18.98 34.76
C ILE A 286 -19.47 -19.88 35.66
N ALA A 287 -18.92 -20.30 36.80
CA ALA A 287 -19.59 -21.08 37.81
C ALA A 287 -19.82 -20.27 39.09
#